data_5cd262c5b13eacfef4f33f483d72ba62
#
_entry.id   5cd262c5b13eacfef4f33f483d72ba62
#
_cell.length_a   1.000
_cell.length_b   1.000
_cell.length_c   1.000
_cell.angle_alpha   90.00
_cell.angle_beta   90.00
_cell.angle_gamma   90.00
#
_symmetry.space_group_name_H-M   'P 1'
#
loop_
_entity.id
_entity.type
_entity.pdbx_description
1 polymer ?
#
loop_
_entity_poly.entity_id
_entity_poly.type
_entity_poly.pdbx_seq_one_letter_code
_entity_poly.pdbx_strand_id
1 'polypeptide(L)'
;NQPVTIVKKEWPKHLLDRLTRASETEKPMLIISIDDEGFAIAETKQYGVEIKVEERMRLPGKHEADKRVEATKAYFKRAVNSLNQLWAHNHSPIVIVGVGFVKGDFASYLSEEAKEMSKSVVDVKSVNNGGTSGIYEALRSGVLLKASHQLRVVDETETMEEVLKRLGKGEGTVTYGLDAVENAVKMGA
;
A
#
# COMPACT_ATOMS: atom_id res chain seq x y z
N ASN A 1 -1.06 -3.30 25.45
CA ASN A 1 0.05 -2.39 25.13
C ASN A 1 0.18 -1.35 26.25
N GLN A 2 1.27 -1.41 26.99
CA GLN A 2 1.56 -0.35 27.99
C GLN A 2 2.27 0.81 27.27
N PRO A 3 1.87 2.06 27.52
CA PRO A 3 2.55 3.22 26.97
C PRO A 3 3.97 3.33 27.52
N VAL A 4 4.94 3.55 26.66
CA VAL A 4 6.33 3.82 27.04
C VAL A 4 6.55 5.33 26.97
N THR A 5 6.97 5.92 28.08
CA THR A 5 7.29 7.34 28.14
C THR A 5 8.80 7.52 28.26
N ILE A 6 9.39 8.27 27.31
CA ILE A 6 10.81 8.60 27.31
C ILE A 6 10.96 10.09 27.61
N VAL A 7 11.63 10.41 28.72
CA VAL A 7 11.90 11.80 29.09
C VAL A 7 13.41 12.09 28.97
N LYS A 8 13.75 13.16 28.25
CA LYS A 8 15.12 13.68 28.09
C LYS A 8 15.16 15.15 28.51
N LYS A 9 16.29 15.60 29.06
CA LYS A 9 16.50 17.02 29.40
C LYS A 9 16.42 17.93 28.17
N GLU A 10 16.93 17.45 27.03
CA GLU A 10 16.88 18.16 25.74
C GLU A 10 16.63 17.15 24.63
N TRP A 11 15.81 17.56 23.68
CA TRP A 11 15.54 16.80 22.47
C TRP A 11 16.20 17.48 21.28
N PRO A 12 17.32 16.94 20.75
CA PRO A 12 17.92 17.46 19.52
C PRO A 12 16.91 17.47 18.37
N LYS A 13 16.90 18.54 17.58
CA LYS A 13 15.93 18.73 16.48
C LYS A 13 15.85 17.52 15.55
N HIS A 14 16.98 16.91 15.19
CA HIS A 14 17.02 15.73 14.36
C HIS A 14 16.32 14.50 14.95
N LEU A 15 16.26 14.38 16.28
CA LEU A 15 15.51 13.30 16.95
C LEU A 15 14.01 13.60 16.97
N LEU A 16 13.63 14.86 17.17
CA LEU A 16 12.23 15.29 17.07
C LEU A 16 11.72 15.08 15.64
N ASP A 17 12.49 15.50 14.64
CA ASP A 17 12.14 15.29 13.23
C ASP A 17 11.98 13.80 12.90
N ARG A 18 12.84 12.94 13.47
CA ARG A 18 12.70 11.47 13.32
C ARG A 18 11.46 10.93 14.01
N LEU A 19 11.12 11.42 15.19
CA LEU A 19 9.92 11.01 15.92
C LEU A 19 8.66 11.50 15.22
N THR A 20 8.67 12.74 14.71
CA THR A 20 7.56 13.28 13.93
C THR A 20 7.34 12.46 12.65
N ARG A 21 8.40 12.17 11.89
CA ARG A 21 8.30 11.28 10.72
C ARG A 21 7.85 9.86 11.07
N ALA A 22 8.22 9.35 12.24
CA ALA A 22 7.79 8.05 12.71
C ALA A 22 6.35 8.06 13.23
N SER A 23 5.84 9.23 13.67
CA SER A 23 4.45 9.42 14.10
C SER A 23 3.52 9.80 12.94
N GLU A 24 4.05 10.32 11.85
CA GLU A 24 3.33 10.40 10.58
C GLU A 24 3.05 8.97 10.13
N THR A 25 1.88 8.51 10.45
CA THR A 25 1.40 7.16 10.14
C THR A 25 1.35 7.06 8.62
N GLU A 26 2.38 6.45 8.01
CA GLU A 26 2.25 6.02 6.62
C GLU A 26 0.99 5.19 6.54
N LYS A 27 0.10 5.53 5.61
CA LYS A 27 -1.13 4.74 5.39
C LYS A 27 -0.71 3.28 5.26
N PRO A 28 -1.25 2.36 6.05
CA PRO A 28 -0.87 0.97 5.95
C PRO A 28 -1.14 0.50 4.51
N MET A 29 -0.21 -0.26 3.94
CA MET A 29 -0.40 -0.89 2.63
C MET A 29 -0.76 -2.36 2.82
N LEU A 30 -1.60 -2.87 1.95
CA LEU A 30 -1.87 -4.30 1.83
C LEU A 30 -0.92 -4.90 0.79
N ILE A 31 -0.38 -6.05 1.12
CA ILE A 31 0.48 -6.82 0.22
C ILE A 31 -0.17 -8.17 0.04
N ILE A 32 -0.41 -8.56 -1.20
CA ILE A 32 -0.81 -9.92 -1.53
C ILE A 32 0.29 -10.60 -2.32
N SER A 33 0.76 -11.73 -1.81
CA SER A 33 1.64 -12.65 -2.54
C SER A 33 0.82 -13.81 -3.04
N ILE A 34 0.78 -14.01 -4.36
CA ILE A 34 -0.08 -15.01 -5.01
C ILE A 34 0.68 -15.80 -6.07
N ASP A 35 0.51 -17.12 -6.07
CA ASP A 35 1.07 -18.04 -7.05
C ASP A 35 0.11 -19.24 -7.29
N ASP A 36 0.60 -20.34 -7.86
CA ASP A 36 -0.18 -21.54 -8.15
C ASP A 36 -0.28 -22.52 -6.96
N GLU A 37 0.37 -22.23 -5.84
CA GLU A 37 0.33 -23.03 -4.61
C GLU A 37 -0.49 -22.39 -3.49
N GLY A 38 -0.78 -21.06 -3.59
CA GLY A 38 -1.58 -20.35 -2.62
C GLY A 38 -1.40 -18.84 -2.64
N PHE A 39 -1.99 -18.19 -1.67
CA PHE A 39 -1.79 -16.76 -1.46
C PHE A 39 -1.62 -16.43 0.02
N ALA A 40 -0.92 -15.33 0.27
CA ALA A 40 -0.83 -14.72 1.58
C ALA A 40 -1.09 -13.22 1.47
N ILE A 41 -1.77 -12.65 2.47
CA ILE A 41 -2.04 -11.22 2.55
C ILE A 41 -1.45 -10.69 3.84
N ALA A 42 -0.73 -9.60 3.76
CA ALA A 42 -0.18 -8.88 4.90
C ALA A 42 -0.52 -7.40 4.86
N GLU A 43 -0.49 -6.78 6.00
CA GLU A 43 -0.58 -5.35 6.18
C GLU A 43 0.77 -4.80 6.65
N THR A 44 1.23 -3.69 6.04
CA THR A 44 2.44 -3.02 6.53
C THR A 44 2.19 -2.39 7.88
N LYS A 45 3.20 -2.47 8.74
CA LYS A 45 3.24 -1.79 10.04
C LYS A 45 4.48 -0.90 10.08
N GLN A 46 4.54 -0.04 11.04
CA GLN A 46 5.68 0.86 11.27
C GLN A 46 7.04 0.11 11.27
N TYR A 47 7.04 -1.14 11.71
CA TYR A 47 8.23 -2.00 11.78
C TYR A 47 7.95 -3.37 11.16
N GLY A 48 7.83 -3.44 9.83
CA GLY A 48 7.66 -4.69 9.13
C GLY A 48 6.25 -4.93 8.59
N VAL A 49 5.81 -6.17 8.59
CA VAL A 49 4.51 -6.60 8.07
C VAL A 49 3.83 -7.55 9.04
N GLU A 50 2.52 -7.50 9.08
CA GLU A 50 1.66 -8.42 9.82
C GLU A 50 0.90 -9.30 8.84
N ILE A 51 1.14 -10.62 8.87
CA ILE A 51 0.39 -11.57 8.04
C ILE A 51 -1.04 -11.66 8.56
N LYS A 52 -2.01 -11.37 7.72
CA LYS A 52 -3.45 -11.41 8.04
C LYS A 52 -4.12 -12.69 7.55
N VAL A 53 -3.72 -13.16 6.38
CA VAL A 53 -4.30 -14.35 5.75
C VAL A 53 -3.17 -15.14 5.09
N GLU A 54 -3.23 -16.46 5.22
CA GLU A 54 -2.42 -17.39 4.44
C GLU A 54 -3.33 -18.55 4.05
N GLU A 55 -3.48 -18.79 2.76
CA GLU A 55 -4.27 -19.89 2.22
C GLU A 55 -3.45 -20.67 1.20
N ARG A 56 -3.35 -21.99 1.41
CA ARG A 56 -2.70 -22.90 0.47
C ARG A 56 -3.75 -23.56 -0.38
N MET A 57 -3.60 -23.44 -1.67
CA MET A 57 -4.49 -24.06 -2.65
C MET A 57 -3.70 -24.36 -3.92
N ARG A 58 -3.45 -25.62 -4.14
CA ARG A 58 -2.73 -26.07 -5.33
C ARG A 58 -3.67 -26.07 -6.54
N LEU A 59 -3.34 -25.29 -7.55
CA LEU A 59 -4.06 -25.29 -8.81
C LEU A 59 -3.81 -26.61 -9.58
N PRO A 60 -4.83 -27.13 -10.30
CA PRO A 60 -4.66 -28.29 -11.17
C PRO A 60 -3.52 -28.10 -12.18
N GLY A 61 -2.87 -29.20 -12.54
CA GLY A 61 -1.78 -29.18 -13.52
C GLY A 61 -2.22 -28.69 -14.89
N LYS A 62 -1.25 -28.31 -15.74
CA LYS A 62 -1.51 -27.76 -17.07
C LYS A 62 -2.24 -28.71 -18.04
N HIS A 63 -2.24 -30.01 -17.75
CA HIS A 63 -2.88 -31.03 -18.58
C HIS A 63 -4.42 -31.13 -18.40
N GLU A 64 -4.97 -30.44 -17.39
CA GLU A 64 -6.44 -30.40 -17.11
C GLU A 64 -6.98 -29.00 -17.36
N ALA A 65 -6.88 -28.51 -18.59
CA ALA A 65 -7.14 -27.11 -18.94
C ALA A 65 -8.52 -26.60 -18.48
N ASP A 66 -9.60 -27.35 -18.74
CA ASP A 66 -10.96 -26.92 -18.40
C ASP A 66 -11.17 -26.83 -16.88
N LYS A 67 -10.72 -27.83 -16.15
CA LYS A 67 -10.79 -27.83 -14.68
C LYS A 67 -9.92 -26.75 -14.07
N ARG A 68 -8.79 -26.44 -14.73
CA ARG A 68 -7.89 -25.37 -14.28
C ARG A 68 -8.54 -24.01 -14.38
N VAL A 69 -9.29 -23.70 -15.43
CA VAL A 69 -9.96 -22.40 -15.60
C VAL A 69 -10.96 -22.14 -14.49
N GLU A 70 -11.83 -23.13 -14.19
CA GLU A 70 -12.80 -22.99 -13.10
C GLU A 70 -12.13 -22.91 -11.73
N ALA A 71 -11.13 -23.76 -11.48
CA ALA A 71 -10.37 -23.74 -10.22
C ALA A 71 -9.63 -22.40 -10.04
N THR A 72 -9.06 -21.84 -11.11
CA THR A 72 -8.37 -20.53 -11.05
C THR A 72 -9.36 -19.42 -10.74
N LYS A 73 -10.53 -19.40 -11.37
CA LYS A 73 -11.58 -18.39 -11.06
C LYS A 73 -12.03 -18.50 -9.60
N ALA A 74 -12.30 -19.71 -9.11
CA ALA A 74 -12.68 -19.93 -7.71
C ALA A 74 -11.56 -19.49 -6.74
N TYR A 75 -10.32 -19.76 -7.09
CA TYR A 75 -9.14 -19.37 -6.34
C TYR A 75 -8.99 -17.84 -6.27
N PHE A 76 -9.05 -17.17 -7.41
CA PHE A 76 -8.97 -15.71 -7.47
C PHE A 76 -10.13 -15.05 -6.73
N LYS A 77 -11.34 -15.59 -6.85
CA LYS A 77 -12.50 -15.11 -6.10
C LYS A 77 -12.28 -15.16 -4.58
N ARG A 78 -11.66 -16.24 -4.07
CA ARG A 78 -11.31 -16.34 -2.64
C ARG A 78 -10.28 -15.28 -2.25
N ALA A 79 -9.21 -15.13 -3.04
CA ALA A 79 -8.18 -14.14 -2.80
C ALA A 79 -8.76 -12.71 -2.81
N VAL A 80 -9.64 -12.39 -3.77
CA VAL A 80 -10.36 -11.11 -3.82
C VAL A 80 -11.23 -10.89 -2.59
N ASN A 81 -12.00 -11.90 -2.17
CA ASN A 81 -12.86 -11.79 -0.99
C ASN A 81 -12.04 -11.53 0.27
N SER A 82 -10.94 -12.26 0.48
CA SER A 82 -10.05 -12.08 1.62
C SER A 82 -9.37 -10.71 1.60
N LEU A 83 -8.94 -10.27 0.42
CA LEU A 83 -8.35 -8.95 0.24
C LEU A 83 -9.38 -7.83 0.49
N ASN A 84 -10.61 -8.00 0.00
CA ASN A 84 -11.69 -7.03 0.17
C ASN A 84 -12.10 -6.85 1.64
N GLN A 85 -12.09 -7.91 2.43
CA GLN A 85 -12.38 -7.82 3.87
C GLN A 85 -11.39 -6.89 4.59
N LEU A 86 -10.11 -6.91 4.19
CA LEU A 86 -9.09 -6.04 4.77
C LEU A 86 -9.13 -4.64 4.17
N TRP A 87 -9.32 -4.54 2.85
CA TRP A 87 -9.31 -3.29 2.10
C TRP A 87 -10.51 -2.39 2.44
N ALA A 88 -11.70 -2.96 2.67
CA ALA A 88 -12.93 -2.22 2.96
C ALA A 88 -12.84 -1.35 4.23
N HIS A 89 -11.91 -1.63 5.14
CA HIS A 89 -11.77 -0.86 6.38
C HIS A 89 -11.16 0.53 6.18
N ASN A 90 -10.19 0.66 5.28
CA ASN A 90 -9.40 1.89 5.14
C ASN A 90 -8.99 2.22 3.71
N HIS A 91 -9.43 1.44 2.73
CA HIS A 91 -9.09 1.59 1.31
C HIS A 91 -7.58 1.72 1.07
N SER A 92 -6.81 0.89 1.80
CA SER A 92 -5.35 0.88 1.75
C SER A 92 -4.83 0.62 0.33
N PRO A 93 -3.70 1.23 -0.05
CA PRO A 93 -2.97 0.88 -1.26
C PRO A 93 -2.59 -0.60 -1.27
N ILE A 94 -2.61 -1.21 -2.44
CA ILE A 94 -2.37 -2.65 -2.62
C ILE A 94 -1.13 -2.86 -3.47
N VAL A 95 -0.24 -3.73 -3.03
CA VAL A 95 0.89 -4.24 -3.82
C VAL A 95 0.67 -5.73 -4.07
N ILE A 96 0.69 -6.12 -5.33
CA ILE A 96 0.56 -7.51 -5.74
C ILE A 96 1.96 -8.05 -6.05
N VAL A 97 2.35 -9.13 -5.40
CA VAL A 97 3.62 -9.82 -5.68
C VAL A 97 3.36 -11.30 -5.94
N GLY A 98 4.27 -11.96 -6.61
CA GLY A 98 4.15 -13.39 -6.82
C GLY A 98 5.13 -13.95 -7.84
N VAL A 99 5.15 -15.26 -7.94
CA VAL A 99 6.00 -16.02 -8.87
C VAL A 99 5.26 -16.17 -10.20
N GLY A 100 5.99 -16.12 -11.30
CA GLY A 100 5.46 -16.41 -12.64
C GLY A 100 4.37 -15.45 -13.11
N PHE A 101 3.37 -15.97 -13.80
CA PHE A 101 2.30 -15.20 -14.46
C PHE A 101 1.06 -15.01 -13.60
N VAL A 102 0.82 -15.87 -12.60
CA VAL A 102 -0.41 -15.90 -11.79
C VAL A 102 -0.75 -14.55 -11.16
N LYS A 103 0.26 -13.79 -10.72
CA LYS A 103 0.05 -12.43 -10.19
C LYS A 103 -0.53 -11.45 -11.21
N GLY A 104 -0.11 -11.57 -12.48
CA GLY A 104 -0.63 -10.76 -13.58
C GLY A 104 -2.07 -11.14 -13.92
N ASP A 105 -2.35 -12.44 -14.01
CA ASP A 105 -3.69 -12.97 -14.24
C ASP A 105 -4.64 -12.57 -13.10
N PHE A 106 -4.16 -12.59 -11.85
CA PHE A 106 -4.90 -12.13 -10.70
C PHE A 106 -5.16 -10.62 -10.75
N ALA A 107 -4.18 -9.80 -11.13
CA ALA A 107 -4.36 -8.36 -11.27
C ALA A 107 -5.41 -8.02 -12.37
N SER A 108 -5.41 -8.76 -13.48
CA SER A 108 -6.42 -8.64 -14.52
C SER A 108 -7.80 -9.03 -14.01
N TYR A 109 -7.91 -10.17 -13.32
CA TYR A 109 -9.15 -10.61 -12.70
C TYR A 109 -9.69 -9.59 -11.68
N LEU A 110 -8.82 -9.02 -10.86
CA LEU A 110 -9.18 -7.97 -9.90
C LEU A 110 -9.75 -6.73 -10.60
N SER A 111 -9.18 -6.34 -11.73
CA SER A 111 -9.62 -5.17 -12.50
C SER A 111 -11.01 -5.38 -13.15
N GLU A 112 -11.39 -6.61 -13.43
CA GLU A 112 -12.68 -6.97 -14.00
C GLU A 112 -13.77 -7.09 -12.92
N GLU A 113 -13.48 -7.79 -11.83
CA GLU A 113 -14.45 -8.18 -10.81
C GLU A 113 -14.57 -7.18 -9.65
N ALA A 114 -13.52 -6.41 -9.37
CA ALA A 114 -13.48 -5.47 -8.24
C ALA A 114 -12.83 -4.13 -8.63
N LYS A 115 -13.47 -3.41 -9.57
CA LYS A 115 -12.95 -2.18 -10.18
C LYS A 115 -12.52 -1.11 -9.17
N GLU A 116 -13.27 -0.91 -8.09
CA GLU A 116 -12.90 0.09 -7.09
C GLU A 116 -11.62 -0.30 -6.34
N MET A 117 -11.52 -1.56 -5.93
CA MET A 117 -10.33 -2.06 -5.25
C MET A 117 -9.11 -2.09 -6.19
N SER A 118 -9.29 -2.36 -7.48
CA SER A 118 -8.21 -2.37 -8.46
C SER A 118 -7.55 -1.00 -8.63
N LYS A 119 -8.27 0.11 -8.41
CA LYS A 119 -7.70 1.46 -8.42
C LYS A 119 -6.70 1.69 -7.28
N SER A 120 -6.81 0.91 -6.22
CA SER A 120 -5.86 0.95 -5.10
C SER A 120 -4.59 0.13 -5.36
N VAL A 121 -4.51 -0.60 -6.47
CA VAL A 121 -3.30 -1.35 -6.84
C VAL A 121 -2.23 -0.38 -7.31
N VAL A 122 -1.16 -0.27 -6.52
CA VAL A 122 -0.04 0.65 -6.78
C VAL A 122 1.03 0.00 -7.64
N ASP A 123 1.27 -1.29 -7.43
CA ASP A 123 2.35 -2.00 -8.13
C ASP A 123 2.08 -3.51 -8.22
N VAL A 124 2.63 -4.13 -9.27
CA VAL A 124 2.61 -5.58 -9.49
C VAL A 124 4.04 -6.04 -9.77
N LYS A 125 4.64 -6.79 -8.85
CA LYS A 125 6.06 -7.18 -8.91
C LYS A 125 6.28 -8.69 -8.82
N SER A 126 7.34 -9.13 -9.49
CA SER A 126 7.82 -10.51 -9.37
C SER A 126 8.68 -10.67 -8.13
N VAL A 127 8.48 -11.80 -7.47
CA VAL A 127 9.34 -12.32 -6.41
C VAL A 127 9.71 -13.77 -6.73
N ASN A 128 10.71 -14.31 -6.08
CA ASN A 128 11.19 -15.68 -6.34
C ASN A 128 10.44 -16.72 -5.49
N ASN A 129 9.80 -16.27 -4.40
CA ASN A 129 9.07 -17.15 -3.50
C ASN A 129 7.60 -16.75 -3.44
N GLY A 130 6.71 -17.73 -3.22
CA GLY A 130 5.29 -17.50 -3.02
C GLY A 130 4.89 -17.33 -1.56
N GLY A 131 3.60 -17.10 -1.34
CA GLY A 131 3.00 -17.04 -0.01
C GLY A 131 3.68 -16.04 0.93
N THR A 132 3.76 -16.40 2.20
CA THR A 132 4.39 -15.55 3.24
C THR A 132 5.87 -15.23 2.94
N SER A 133 6.61 -16.19 2.37
CA SER A 133 8.01 -15.97 1.99
C SER A 133 8.15 -14.88 0.92
N GLY A 134 7.23 -14.82 -0.04
CA GLY A 134 7.18 -13.78 -1.07
C GLY A 134 6.92 -12.38 -0.49
N ILE A 135 6.08 -12.29 0.54
CA ILE A 135 5.85 -11.03 1.26
C ILE A 135 7.14 -10.54 1.94
N TYR A 136 7.85 -11.42 2.64
CA TYR A 136 9.12 -11.06 3.26
C TYR A 136 10.22 -10.74 2.25
N GLU A 137 10.22 -11.39 1.08
CA GLU A 137 11.12 -11.05 -0.01
C GLU A 137 10.80 -9.65 -0.56
N ALA A 138 9.54 -9.33 -0.81
CA ALA A 138 9.11 -8.01 -1.23
C ALA A 138 9.51 -6.90 -0.24
N LEU A 139 9.40 -7.19 1.06
CA LEU A 139 9.85 -6.26 2.10
C LEU A 139 11.36 -6.01 2.02
N ARG A 140 12.16 -7.07 1.92
CA ARG A 140 13.64 -6.97 1.88
C ARG A 140 14.17 -6.38 0.59
N SER A 141 13.51 -6.61 -0.53
CA SER A 141 13.92 -6.09 -1.85
C SER A 141 13.62 -4.61 -2.06
N GLY A 142 12.95 -3.96 -1.09
CA GLY A 142 12.58 -2.54 -1.16
C GLY A 142 11.43 -2.24 -2.12
N VAL A 143 10.69 -3.25 -2.57
CA VAL A 143 9.48 -3.08 -3.41
C VAL A 143 8.47 -2.19 -2.69
N LEU A 144 8.25 -2.43 -1.39
CA LEU A 144 7.30 -1.67 -0.58
C LEU A 144 7.75 -0.23 -0.34
N LEU A 145 9.03 -0.01 -0.13
CA LEU A 145 9.61 1.33 0.00
C LEU A 145 9.41 2.15 -1.29
N LYS A 146 9.59 1.52 -2.46
CA LYS A 146 9.35 2.18 -3.75
C LYS A 146 7.88 2.52 -3.94
N ALA A 147 6.97 1.58 -3.61
CA ALA A 147 5.54 1.79 -3.69
C ALA A 147 5.08 2.92 -2.74
N SER A 148 5.54 2.93 -1.49
CA SER A 148 5.28 4.01 -0.54
C SER A 148 5.79 5.36 -1.02
N HIS A 149 7.01 5.41 -1.56
CA HIS A 149 7.57 6.65 -2.13
C HIS A 149 6.78 7.16 -3.33
N GLN A 150 6.34 6.28 -4.22
CA GLN A 150 5.50 6.65 -5.36
C GLN A 150 4.18 7.27 -4.91
N LEU A 151 3.53 6.69 -3.90
CA LEU A 151 2.30 7.24 -3.32
C LEU A 151 2.50 8.65 -2.76
N ARG A 152 3.59 8.87 -2.01
CA ARG A 152 3.90 10.20 -1.48
C ARG A 152 4.12 11.23 -2.58
N VAL A 153 4.84 10.87 -3.63
CA VAL A 153 5.06 11.76 -4.78
C VAL A 153 3.75 12.12 -5.47
N VAL A 154 2.82 11.17 -5.60
CA VAL A 154 1.48 11.43 -6.16
C VAL A 154 0.70 12.37 -5.25
N ASP A 155 0.60 12.07 -3.95
CA ASP A 155 -0.11 12.90 -2.98
C ASP A 155 0.47 14.34 -2.93
N GLU A 156 1.81 14.48 -2.97
CA GLU A 156 2.50 15.77 -3.00
C GLU A 156 2.21 16.54 -4.31
N THR A 157 2.17 15.83 -5.45
CA THR A 157 1.88 16.43 -6.76
C THR A 157 0.44 16.91 -6.83
N GLU A 158 -0.53 16.10 -6.40
CA GLU A 158 -1.95 16.47 -6.36
C GLU A 158 -2.18 17.67 -5.45
N THR A 159 -1.52 17.70 -4.28
CA THR A 159 -1.57 18.85 -3.36
C THR A 159 -1.04 20.11 -4.03
N MET A 160 0.10 19.99 -4.74
CA MET A 160 0.70 21.13 -5.44
C MET A 160 -0.18 21.63 -6.59
N GLU A 161 -0.77 20.72 -7.36
CA GLU A 161 -1.71 21.09 -8.43
C GLU A 161 -2.94 21.83 -7.88
N GLU A 162 -3.49 21.38 -6.75
CA GLU A 162 -4.61 22.06 -6.11
C GLU A 162 -4.21 23.45 -5.59
N VAL A 163 -3.03 23.60 -5.00
CA VAL A 163 -2.47 24.89 -4.59
C VAL A 163 -2.35 25.84 -5.80
N LEU A 164 -1.75 25.37 -6.89
CA LEU A 164 -1.59 26.16 -8.12
C LEU A 164 -2.93 26.55 -8.73
N LYS A 165 -3.89 25.65 -8.73
CA LYS A 165 -5.26 25.91 -9.22
C LYS A 165 -5.97 27.00 -8.40
N ARG A 166 -5.88 26.96 -7.07
CA ARG A 166 -6.45 27.97 -6.19
C ARG A 166 -5.78 29.34 -6.36
N LEU A 167 -4.45 29.34 -6.48
CA LEU A 167 -3.69 30.57 -6.79
C LEU A 167 -4.13 31.17 -8.14
N GLY A 168 -4.26 30.33 -9.18
CA GLY A 168 -4.70 30.78 -10.51
C GLY A 168 -6.12 31.35 -10.54
N LYS A 169 -6.99 30.89 -9.63
CA LYS A 169 -8.36 31.41 -9.49
C LYS A 169 -8.45 32.67 -8.61
N GLY A 170 -7.37 33.06 -7.93
CA GLY A 170 -7.35 34.19 -6.99
C GLY A 170 -8.23 33.92 -5.73
N GLU A 171 -8.46 32.65 -5.41
CA GLU A 171 -9.12 32.27 -4.17
C GLU A 171 -8.25 32.64 -2.98
N GLY A 172 -8.73 33.50 -2.07
CA GLY A 172 -7.98 33.99 -0.91
C GLY A 172 -7.63 32.95 0.17
N THR A 173 -7.81 31.66 -0.15
CA THR A 173 -7.57 30.50 0.73
C THR A 173 -6.13 29.96 0.63
N VAL A 174 -5.33 30.46 -0.29
CA VAL A 174 -3.93 30.07 -0.49
C VAL A 174 -3.06 31.29 -0.58
N THR A 175 -1.93 31.28 0.14
CA THR A 175 -0.95 32.34 0.09
C THR A 175 0.43 31.78 -0.29
N TYR A 176 1.29 32.66 -0.83
CA TYR A 176 2.67 32.29 -1.22
C TYR A 176 3.64 33.42 -0.85
N GLY A 177 4.92 33.07 -0.79
CA GLY A 177 5.96 33.97 -0.33
C GLY A 177 6.18 33.90 1.18
N LEU A 178 7.44 34.08 1.59
CA LEU A 178 7.89 33.79 2.96
C LEU A 178 7.12 34.60 3.99
N ASP A 179 6.98 35.91 3.78
CA ASP A 179 6.31 36.81 4.73
C ASP A 179 4.82 36.52 4.87
N ALA A 180 4.14 36.21 3.76
CA ALA A 180 2.72 35.93 3.76
C ALA A 180 2.41 34.57 4.42
N VAL A 181 3.23 33.56 4.17
CA VAL A 181 3.12 32.24 4.79
C VAL A 181 3.43 32.34 6.30
N GLU A 182 4.47 33.09 6.69
CA GLU A 182 4.79 33.29 8.10
C GLU A 182 3.64 33.97 8.86
N ASN A 183 3.02 34.98 8.25
CA ASN A 183 1.87 35.66 8.82
C ASN A 183 0.65 34.74 8.94
N ALA A 184 0.36 33.95 7.91
CA ALA A 184 -0.75 32.98 7.94
C ALA A 184 -0.55 31.95 9.09
N VAL A 185 0.64 31.40 9.22
CA VAL A 185 0.97 30.46 10.31
C VAL A 185 0.84 31.13 11.69
N LYS A 186 1.26 32.39 11.84
CA LYS A 186 1.10 33.14 13.10
C LYS A 186 -0.37 33.42 13.45
N MET A 187 -1.22 33.55 12.44
CA MET A 187 -2.69 33.75 12.60
C MET A 187 -3.45 32.46 12.83
N GLY A 188 -2.77 31.29 12.74
CA GLY A 188 -3.41 29.97 12.92
C GLY A 188 -4.25 29.51 11.72
N ALA A 189 -3.91 29.98 10.53
CA ALA A 189 -4.54 29.61 9.28
C ALA A 189 -3.94 28.29 8.74
#